data_9f1c16885758388a641ab77568483e83
#
_entry.id   9f1c16885758388a641ab77568483e83
#
_cell.length_a   1.000
_cell.length_b   1.000
_cell.length_c   1.000
_cell.angle_alpha   90.00
_cell.angle_beta   90.00
_cell.angle_gamma   90.00
#
_symmetry.space_group_name_H-M   'P 1'
#
loop_
_entity.id
_entity.type
_entity.pdbx_description
1 polymer ?
#
loop_
_entity_poly.entity_id
_entity_poly.type
_entity_poly.pdbx_seq_one_letter_code
_entity_poly.pdbx_strand_id
1 'polypeptide(L)'
;MRRATIREVAQRAGVSYQTVSRVINNHPMVAASTRELVRAAITELDYHPNAQAVGLSRDRADIIGVITHTIADPFFAQIVDGTAQALQMQGRFMLLGCARMNSQQETIDSLQRSRRIDGMIIILPLSTSLEAAQQLARSQFPLVLVDMQYDIDANYIAIDNRQGAYSATEHLIELGHRRIGLISGPLIQPVTHLRIAGYQDALRAYGLPYNPALVATGDFAHTGGEAGADYFLSLADPPTAIFACNDLMAFGTIRTLRRHGVRVPDDISVIGFDDIAEASISYPPLTTIRQPLYEMGRLAADYICRVIDDVETERLQVTLSTELIVRQSTGPLLQRLAAAD
;
A
#
# COMPACT_ATOMS: atom_id res chain seq x y z
N MET A 1 32.48 23.58 -6.01
CA MET A 1 33.59 23.11 -5.13
C MET A 1 33.99 21.69 -5.59
N ARG A 2 35.30 21.45 -5.72
CA ARG A 2 35.83 20.12 -6.07
C ARG A 2 35.73 19.23 -4.83
N ARG A 3 35.05 18.09 -4.90
CA ARG A 3 34.96 17.13 -3.78
C ARG A 3 36.31 16.43 -3.60
N ALA A 4 36.73 16.26 -2.34
CA ALA A 4 37.93 15.50 -2.01
C ALA A 4 37.77 14.03 -2.50
N THR A 5 38.87 13.41 -2.84
CA THR A 5 38.92 12.03 -3.32
C THR A 5 39.56 11.09 -2.29
N ILE A 6 39.30 9.80 -2.37
CA ILE A 6 39.94 8.79 -1.49
C ILE A 6 41.46 8.81 -1.60
N ARG A 7 42.03 9.22 -2.75
CA ARG A 7 43.46 9.35 -2.95
C ARG A 7 44.04 10.55 -2.19
N GLU A 8 43.31 11.67 -2.13
CA GLU A 8 43.71 12.84 -1.35
C GLU A 8 43.69 12.54 0.17
N VAL A 9 42.67 11.78 0.64
CA VAL A 9 42.63 11.27 2.03
C VAL A 9 43.81 10.33 2.31
N ALA A 10 44.15 9.43 1.40
CA ALA A 10 45.29 8.52 1.54
C ALA A 10 46.61 9.28 1.62
N GLN A 11 46.81 10.25 0.76
CA GLN A 11 47.98 11.15 0.78
C GLN A 11 48.07 11.92 2.08
N ARG A 12 46.96 12.50 2.58
CA ARG A 12 46.90 13.28 3.81
C ARG A 12 47.15 12.44 5.07
N ALA A 13 46.66 11.20 5.09
CA ALA A 13 46.86 10.25 6.19
C ALA A 13 48.20 9.48 6.12
N GLY A 14 48.96 9.60 5.04
CA GLY A 14 50.23 8.88 4.86
C GLY A 14 50.07 7.38 4.68
N VAL A 15 48.94 6.91 4.10
CA VAL A 15 48.63 5.49 3.91
C VAL A 15 48.22 5.18 2.47
N SER A 16 48.09 3.90 2.13
CA SER A 16 47.55 3.53 0.81
C SER A 16 46.04 3.79 0.72
N TYR A 17 45.52 4.02 -0.51
CA TYR A 17 44.07 4.16 -0.73
C TYR A 17 43.32 2.90 -0.29
N GLN A 18 43.93 1.73 -0.37
CA GLN A 18 43.36 0.47 0.12
C GLN A 18 43.17 0.47 1.64
N THR A 19 44.14 1.06 2.37
CA THR A 19 44.06 1.24 3.82
C THR A 19 42.90 2.19 4.19
N VAL A 20 42.77 3.30 3.46
CA VAL A 20 41.61 4.23 3.64
C VAL A 20 40.30 3.49 3.38
N SER A 21 40.17 2.72 2.30
CA SER A 21 39.01 1.91 2.00
C SER A 21 38.70 0.91 3.10
N ARG A 22 39.71 0.22 3.67
CA ARG A 22 39.53 -0.70 4.80
C ARG A 22 39.05 0.01 6.06
N VAL A 23 39.53 1.23 6.34
CA VAL A 23 39.08 2.03 7.48
C VAL A 23 37.63 2.45 7.31
N ILE A 24 37.24 2.93 6.12
CA ILE A 24 35.85 3.32 5.78
C ILE A 24 34.90 2.11 5.95
N ASN A 25 35.36 0.93 5.53
CA ASN A 25 34.59 -0.31 5.63
C ASN A 25 34.73 -1.03 6.99
N ASN A 26 35.29 -0.37 8.02
CA ASN A 26 35.47 -0.91 9.36
C ASN A 26 36.20 -2.27 9.41
N HIS A 27 37.10 -2.54 8.49
CA HIS A 27 37.83 -3.82 8.40
C HIS A 27 38.60 -4.09 9.71
N PRO A 28 38.46 -5.27 10.35
CA PRO A 28 39.00 -5.54 11.69
C PRO A 28 40.54 -5.51 11.75
N MET A 29 41.21 -5.80 10.65
CA MET A 29 42.68 -5.91 10.58
C MET A 29 43.43 -4.56 10.46
N VAL A 30 42.73 -3.41 10.65
CA VAL A 30 43.38 -2.12 10.63
C VAL A 30 43.68 -1.68 12.06
N ALA A 31 44.97 -1.36 12.32
CA ALA A 31 45.44 -0.88 13.63
C ALA A 31 44.70 0.38 14.08
N ALA A 32 44.43 0.52 15.38
CA ALA A 32 43.68 1.63 15.94
C ALA A 32 44.31 2.99 15.59
N SER A 33 45.65 3.14 15.70
CA SER A 33 46.36 4.35 15.35
C SER A 33 46.22 4.74 13.88
N THR A 34 46.24 3.77 12.97
CA THR A 34 46.02 4.01 11.54
C THR A 34 44.57 4.46 11.27
N ARG A 35 43.61 3.89 12.00
CA ARG A 35 42.19 4.25 11.90
C ARG A 35 41.95 5.71 12.33
N GLU A 36 42.62 6.16 13.39
CA GLU A 36 42.54 7.53 13.86
C GLU A 36 43.13 8.54 12.86
N LEU A 37 44.30 8.23 12.29
CA LEU A 37 44.92 9.07 11.27
C LEU A 37 44.04 9.24 10.03
N VAL A 38 43.45 8.16 9.57
CA VAL A 38 42.54 8.20 8.40
C VAL A 38 41.25 8.97 8.72
N ARG A 39 40.65 8.78 9.90
CA ARG A 39 39.45 9.52 10.32
C ARG A 39 39.75 11.02 10.45
N ALA A 40 40.87 11.40 11.01
CA ALA A 40 41.28 12.81 11.07
C ALA A 40 41.41 13.42 9.67
N ALA A 41 42.05 12.72 8.72
CA ALA A 41 42.18 13.19 7.33
C ALA A 41 40.81 13.27 6.60
N ILE A 42 39.90 12.36 6.85
CA ILE A 42 38.52 12.40 6.32
C ILE A 42 37.81 13.67 6.80
N THR A 43 37.85 13.96 8.10
CA THR A 43 37.25 15.15 8.70
C THR A 43 37.88 16.44 8.17
N GLU A 44 39.21 16.51 8.10
CA GLU A 44 39.91 17.71 7.64
C GLU A 44 39.60 18.06 6.19
N LEU A 45 39.49 17.03 5.33
CA LEU A 45 39.23 17.21 3.90
C LEU A 45 37.74 17.25 3.56
N ASP A 46 36.85 17.19 4.56
CA ASP A 46 35.40 17.05 4.37
C ASP A 46 35.09 15.96 3.32
N TYR A 47 35.81 14.83 3.44
CA TYR A 47 35.67 13.76 2.49
C TYR A 47 34.45 12.91 2.82
N HIS A 48 33.51 12.87 1.91
CA HIS A 48 32.37 11.96 1.95
C HIS A 48 32.63 10.82 0.97
N PRO A 49 32.66 9.55 1.46
CA PRO A 49 32.78 8.40 0.57
C PRO A 49 31.70 8.44 -0.51
N ASN A 50 32.09 8.21 -1.75
CA ASN A 50 31.12 8.05 -2.81
C ASN A 50 30.36 6.74 -2.56
N ALA A 51 29.07 6.81 -2.23
CA ALA A 51 28.22 5.66 -1.94
C ALA A 51 28.25 4.63 -3.06
N GLN A 52 28.33 5.05 -4.33
CA GLN A 52 28.48 4.17 -5.48
C GLN A 52 29.82 3.42 -5.49
N ALA A 53 30.91 4.05 -5.08
CA ALA A 53 32.22 3.39 -5.02
C ALA A 53 32.33 2.45 -3.82
N VAL A 54 31.67 2.75 -2.72
CA VAL A 54 31.57 1.88 -1.54
C VAL A 54 30.66 0.68 -1.84
N GLY A 55 29.53 0.90 -2.49
CA GLY A 55 28.61 -0.14 -2.92
C GLY A 55 29.26 -1.15 -3.89
N LEU A 56 30.02 -0.64 -4.87
CA LEU A 56 30.81 -1.49 -5.80
C LEU A 56 31.84 -2.38 -5.07
N SER A 57 32.37 -1.93 -3.93
CA SER A 57 33.32 -2.74 -3.15
C SER A 57 32.68 -3.75 -2.22
N ARG A 58 31.39 -3.59 -1.92
CA ARG A 58 30.59 -4.48 -1.05
C ARG A 58 29.61 -5.34 -1.82
N ASP A 59 29.47 -5.11 -3.13
CA ASP A 59 28.42 -5.68 -3.99
C ASP A 59 26.99 -5.44 -3.46
N ARG A 60 26.80 -4.31 -2.72
CA ARG A 60 25.52 -3.89 -2.11
C ARG A 60 25.34 -2.38 -2.26
N ALA A 61 24.12 -1.98 -2.64
CA ALA A 61 23.76 -0.58 -2.79
C ALA A 61 23.22 0.06 -1.50
N ASP A 62 22.72 -0.75 -0.56
CA ASP A 62 21.95 -0.36 0.62
C ASP A 62 20.69 0.43 0.24
N ILE A 63 20.11 0.15 -0.92
CA ILE A 63 18.92 0.78 -1.47
C ILE A 63 17.88 -0.29 -1.83
N ILE A 64 16.65 -0.08 -1.39
CA ILE A 64 15.50 -0.92 -1.76
C ILE A 64 14.63 -0.14 -2.74
N GLY A 65 14.33 -0.76 -3.89
CA GLY A 65 13.36 -0.25 -4.85
C GLY A 65 11.94 -0.45 -4.33
N VAL A 66 11.12 0.59 -4.37
CA VAL A 66 9.69 0.50 -4.06
C VAL A 66 8.91 0.96 -5.28
N ILE A 67 8.06 0.10 -5.82
CA ILE A 67 7.23 0.43 -6.98
C ILE A 67 5.78 0.51 -6.53
N THR A 68 5.14 1.62 -6.86
CA THR A 68 3.73 1.87 -6.60
C THR A 68 3.05 2.49 -7.81
N HIS A 69 1.72 2.48 -7.84
CA HIS A 69 0.96 3.17 -8.89
C HIS A 69 1.05 4.69 -8.77
N THR A 70 0.86 5.22 -7.56
CA THR A 70 0.86 6.64 -7.25
C THR A 70 1.12 6.86 -5.76
N ILE A 71 1.58 8.04 -5.39
CA ILE A 71 1.64 8.50 -3.99
C ILE A 71 0.59 9.57 -3.69
N ALA A 72 -0.23 9.93 -4.69
CA ALA A 72 -1.32 10.89 -4.50
C ALA A 72 -2.54 10.26 -3.82
N ASP A 73 -2.65 8.94 -3.84
CA ASP A 73 -3.68 8.20 -3.13
C ASP A 73 -3.16 7.83 -1.73
N PRO A 74 -3.87 8.24 -0.67
CA PRO A 74 -3.49 7.96 0.73
C PRO A 74 -3.30 6.48 1.05
N PHE A 75 -4.00 5.58 0.34
CA PHE A 75 -3.82 4.13 0.46
C PHE A 75 -2.36 3.73 0.19
N PHE A 76 -1.83 4.10 -0.97
CA PHE A 76 -0.44 3.78 -1.32
C PHE A 76 0.56 4.56 -0.46
N ALA A 77 0.24 5.82 -0.15
CA ALA A 77 1.12 6.67 0.64
C ALA A 77 1.39 6.10 2.04
N GLN A 78 0.40 5.52 2.71
CA GLN A 78 0.58 4.90 4.03
C GLN A 78 1.46 3.64 3.98
N ILE A 79 1.34 2.81 2.94
CA ILE A 79 2.21 1.64 2.76
C ILE A 79 3.66 2.09 2.51
N VAL A 80 3.84 3.12 1.67
CA VAL A 80 5.16 3.70 1.39
C VAL A 80 5.78 4.30 2.65
N ASP A 81 5.00 4.97 3.50
CA ASP A 81 5.48 5.54 4.77
C ASP A 81 5.98 4.44 5.72
N GLY A 82 5.19 3.38 5.93
CA GLY A 82 5.61 2.23 6.73
C GLY A 82 6.90 1.57 6.21
N THR A 83 7.00 1.44 4.88
CA THR A 83 8.21 0.92 4.23
C THR A 83 9.42 1.83 4.47
N ALA A 84 9.25 3.14 4.27
CA ALA A 84 10.34 4.12 4.40
C ALA A 84 10.89 4.16 5.83
N GLN A 85 10.03 4.18 6.84
CA GLN A 85 10.44 4.20 8.24
C GLN A 85 11.20 2.92 8.63
N ALA A 86 10.71 1.75 8.23
CA ALA A 86 11.38 0.49 8.52
C ALA A 86 12.75 0.38 7.84
N LEU A 87 12.88 0.82 6.60
CA LEU A 87 14.17 0.87 5.90
C LEU A 87 15.15 1.83 6.57
N GLN A 88 14.68 3.01 6.98
CA GLN A 88 15.50 3.99 7.69
C GLN A 88 16.05 3.43 9.01
N MET A 89 15.24 2.71 9.77
CA MET A 89 15.67 2.07 11.03
C MET A 89 16.76 1.02 10.81
N GLN A 90 16.83 0.42 9.61
CA GLN A 90 17.84 -0.55 9.21
C GLN A 90 19.02 0.07 8.45
N GLY A 91 19.09 1.42 8.40
CA GLY A 91 20.17 2.16 7.72
C GLY A 91 20.17 2.04 6.20
N ARG A 92 19.01 1.72 5.60
CA ARG A 92 18.83 1.59 4.15
C ARG A 92 18.03 2.75 3.59
N PHE A 93 18.20 2.99 2.30
CA PHE A 93 17.48 4.02 1.56
C PHE A 93 16.39 3.39 0.68
N MET A 94 15.37 4.18 0.40
CA MET A 94 14.30 3.83 -0.53
C MET A 94 14.48 4.56 -1.86
N LEU A 95 14.39 3.82 -2.97
CA LEU A 95 14.25 4.38 -4.32
C LEU A 95 12.82 4.15 -4.78
N LEU A 96 12.02 5.21 -4.77
CA LEU A 96 10.60 5.13 -5.14
C LEU A 96 10.41 5.30 -6.64
N GLY A 97 9.71 4.35 -7.25
CA GLY A 97 9.23 4.39 -8.62
C GLY A 97 7.71 4.43 -8.67
N CYS A 98 7.13 5.50 -9.27
CA CYS A 98 5.70 5.52 -9.58
C CYS A 98 5.50 5.07 -11.03
N ALA A 99 4.86 3.93 -11.21
CA ALA A 99 4.67 3.33 -12.51
C ALA A 99 3.18 3.23 -12.86
N ARG A 100 2.75 3.95 -13.90
CA ARG A 100 1.40 3.80 -14.45
C ARG A 100 1.27 2.46 -15.20
N MET A 101 0.04 1.98 -15.34
CA MET A 101 -0.31 0.64 -15.84
C MET A 101 0.50 0.17 -17.07
N ASN A 102 0.83 1.05 -18.00
CA ASN A 102 1.52 0.69 -19.25
C ASN A 102 3.07 0.72 -19.16
N SER A 103 3.66 1.19 -18.06
CA SER A 103 5.11 1.35 -17.90
C SER A 103 5.71 0.57 -16.73
N GLN A 104 4.90 -0.23 -16.06
CA GLN A 104 5.31 -0.94 -14.85
C GLN A 104 6.43 -1.94 -15.11
N GLN A 105 6.26 -2.82 -16.10
CA GLN A 105 7.25 -3.85 -16.41
C GLN A 105 8.58 -3.22 -16.83
N GLU A 106 8.55 -2.16 -17.65
CA GLU A 106 9.75 -1.43 -18.03
C GLU A 106 10.47 -0.81 -16.82
N THR A 107 9.69 -0.26 -15.87
CA THR A 107 10.25 0.31 -14.64
C THR A 107 10.91 -0.76 -13.78
N ILE A 108 10.25 -1.90 -13.58
CA ILE A 108 10.78 -3.05 -12.85
C ILE A 108 12.08 -3.53 -13.49
N ASP A 109 12.05 -3.82 -14.80
CA ASP A 109 13.20 -4.29 -15.55
C ASP A 109 14.37 -3.30 -15.53
N SER A 110 14.08 -2.01 -15.63
CA SER A 110 15.09 -0.95 -15.58
C SER A 110 15.76 -0.89 -14.22
N LEU A 111 14.99 -0.98 -13.13
CA LEU A 111 15.53 -0.98 -11.78
C LEU A 111 16.35 -2.24 -11.49
N GLN A 112 15.88 -3.42 -11.85
CA GLN A 112 16.62 -4.68 -11.68
C GLN A 112 17.95 -4.67 -12.43
N ARG A 113 17.94 -4.20 -13.70
CA ARG A 113 19.17 -4.13 -14.52
C ARG A 113 20.14 -3.04 -14.09
N SER A 114 19.69 -2.03 -13.35
CA SER A 114 20.51 -0.86 -12.98
C SER A 114 21.61 -1.19 -11.96
N ARG A 115 21.52 -2.30 -11.25
CA ARG A 115 22.36 -2.64 -10.08
C ARG A 115 22.40 -1.54 -9.01
N ARG A 116 21.34 -0.72 -8.93
CA ARG A 116 21.22 0.40 -7.98
C ARG A 116 20.41 0.03 -6.75
N ILE A 117 19.80 -1.14 -6.75
CA ILE A 117 18.96 -1.65 -5.66
C ILE A 117 19.35 -3.09 -5.34
N ASP A 118 19.25 -3.44 -4.06
CA ASP A 118 19.57 -4.78 -3.56
C ASP A 118 18.33 -5.69 -3.49
N GLY A 119 17.14 -5.09 -3.51
CA GLY A 119 15.85 -5.77 -3.49
C GLY A 119 14.73 -4.83 -3.89
N MET A 120 13.52 -5.37 -4.04
CA MET A 120 12.35 -4.63 -4.52
C MET A 120 11.09 -4.98 -3.75
N ILE A 121 10.30 -3.97 -3.42
CA ILE A 121 8.93 -4.09 -2.90
C ILE A 121 8.00 -3.54 -3.98
N ILE A 122 7.02 -4.32 -4.39
CA ILE A 122 6.02 -3.90 -5.38
C ILE A 122 4.67 -3.85 -4.70
N ILE A 123 4.09 -2.65 -4.64
CA ILE A 123 2.75 -2.42 -4.09
C ILE A 123 1.75 -2.54 -5.24
N LEU A 124 0.92 -3.56 -5.18
CA LEU A 124 -0.21 -3.78 -6.07
C LEU A 124 -1.42 -2.96 -5.55
N PRO A 125 -2.46 -2.61 -6.30
CA PRO A 125 -2.85 -3.17 -7.58
C PRO A 125 -2.28 -2.39 -8.75
N LEU A 126 -1.45 -3.04 -9.47
CA LEU A 126 -1.21 -2.64 -10.84
C LEU A 126 -2.03 -3.61 -11.68
N SER A 127 -2.37 -3.30 -12.90
CA SER A 127 -3.03 -4.24 -13.83
C SER A 127 -2.12 -5.44 -14.12
N THR A 128 -1.59 -6.02 -13.04
CA THR A 128 -0.66 -7.14 -13.08
C THR A 128 -1.49 -8.37 -13.33
N SER A 129 -1.40 -8.93 -14.52
CA SER A 129 -2.00 -10.21 -14.81
C SER A 129 -1.38 -11.29 -13.91
N LEU A 130 -2.08 -12.41 -13.74
CA LEU A 130 -1.54 -13.56 -13.01
C LEU A 130 -0.19 -14.01 -13.60
N GLU A 131 -0.04 -13.99 -14.92
CA GLU A 131 1.21 -14.35 -15.61
C GLU A 131 2.36 -13.40 -15.26
N ALA A 132 2.11 -12.10 -15.22
CA ALA A 132 3.13 -11.11 -14.83
C ALA A 132 3.52 -11.28 -13.36
N ALA A 133 2.57 -11.51 -12.47
CA ALA A 133 2.85 -11.80 -11.05
C ALA A 133 3.66 -13.10 -10.89
N GLN A 134 3.33 -14.16 -11.64
CA GLN A 134 4.11 -15.41 -11.67
C GLN A 134 5.52 -15.22 -12.24
N GLN A 135 5.68 -14.40 -13.26
CA GLN A 135 7.01 -14.07 -13.79
C GLN A 135 7.87 -13.35 -12.76
N LEU A 136 7.29 -12.38 -12.04
CA LEU A 136 7.97 -11.70 -10.93
C LEU A 136 8.35 -12.68 -9.81
N ALA A 137 7.46 -13.61 -9.45
CA ALA A 137 7.68 -14.62 -8.43
C ALA A 137 8.86 -15.56 -8.76
N ARG A 138 9.11 -15.82 -10.04
CA ARG A 138 10.23 -16.66 -10.52
C ARG A 138 11.57 -15.93 -10.54
N SER A 139 11.59 -14.63 -10.29
CA SER A 139 12.82 -13.86 -10.22
C SER A 139 13.67 -14.33 -9.05
N GLN A 140 14.98 -14.50 -9.29
CA GLN A 140 15.95 -14.75 -8.20
C GLN A 140 16.32 -13.46 -7.45
N PHE A 141 15.83 -12.31 -7.92
CA PHE A 141 16.06 -11.03 -7.28
C PHE A 141 15.19 -10.92 -6.03
N PRO A 142 15.71 -10.46 -4.87
CA PRO A 142 14.93 -10.27 -3.66
C PRO A 142 13.69 -9.42 -3.92
N LEU A 143 12.49 -9.98 -3.73
CA LEU A 143 11.22 -9.36 -4.08
C LEU A 143 10.15 -9.69 -3.03
N VAL A 144 9.36 -8.66 -2.67
CA VAL A 144 8.12 -8.80 -1.89
C VAL A 144 6.98 -8.10 -2.63
N LEU A 145 5.85 -8.79 -2.75
CA LEU A 145 4.61 -8.25 -3.32
C LEU A 145 3.70 -7.82 -2.17
N VAL A 146 3.21 -6.59 -2.20
CA VAL A 146 2.27 -6.05 -1.20
C VAL A 146 0.90 -5.86 -1.84
N ASP A 147 -0.17 -6.17 -1.11
CA ASP A 147 -1.56 -6.24 -1.57
C ASP A 147 -1.77 -7.31 -2.66
N MET A 148 -1.11 -8.45 -2.50
CA MET A 148 -1.22 -9.59 -3.41
C MET A 148 -2.54 -10.31 -3.24
N GLN A 149 -3.22 -10.60 -4.37
CA GLN A 149 -4.55 -11.21 -4.38
C GLN A 149 -4.60 -12.53 -5.18
N TYR A 150 -3.45 -13.05 -5.61
CA TYR A 150 -3.34 -14.32 -6.32
C TYR A 150 -2.67 -15.38 -5.43
N ASP A 151 -3.12 -16.62 -5.56
CA ASP A 151 -2.42 -17.78 -4.98
C ASP A 151 -1.22 -18.14 -5.87
N ILE A 152 -0.07 -17.60 -5.53
CA ILE A 152 1.20 -17.84 -6.23
C ILE A 152 2.33 -18.11 -5.26
N ASP A 153 3.32 -18.83 -5.74
CA ASP A 153 4.53 -19.16 -4.98
C ASP A 153 5.52 -17.99 -4.95
N ALA A 154 5.17 -16.92 -4.22
CA ALA A 154 5.94 -15.69 -4.05
C ALA A 154 6.01 -15.27 -2.58
N ASN A 155 6.91 -14.33 -2.27
CA ASN A 155 6.85 -13.59 -1.01
C ASN A 155 5.80 -12.49 -1.14
N TYR A 156 4.77 -12.53 -0.30
CA TYR A 156 3.70 -11.54 -0.35
C TYR A 156 3.13 -11.19 1.02
N ILE A 157 2.55 -10.01 1.05
CA ILE A 157 1.68 -9.54 2.12
C ILE A 157 0.36 -9.15 1.49
N ALA A 158 -0.73 -9.68 2.02
CA ALA A 158 -2.11 -9.44 1.60
C ALA A 158 -2.98 -9.07 2.79
N ILE A 159 -4.21 -8.67 2.51
CA ILE A 159 -5.28 -8.56 3.50
C ILE A 159 -6.44 -9.48 3.13
N ASP A 160 -7.28 -9.83 4.10
CA ASP A 160 -8.51 -10.56 3.83
C ASP A 160 -9.61 -9.59 3.34
N ASN A 161 -9.55 -9.30 2.03
CA ASN A 161 -10.52 -8.43 1.35
C ASN A 161 -11.94 -8.99 1.40
N ARG A 162 -12.09 -10.32 1.33
CA ARG A 162 -13.41 -10.97 1.33
C ARG A 162 -14.06 -10.86 2.70
N GLN A 163 -13.30 -11.13 3.76
CA GLN A 163 -13.79 -10.99 5.13
C GLN A 163 -14.08 -9.54 5.47
N GLY A 164 -13.23 -8.59 5.07
CA GLY A 164 -13.47 -7.16 5.28
C GLY A 164 -14.78 -6.69 4.63
N ALA A 165 -15.02 -7.08 3.38
CA ALA A 165 -16.26 -6.76 2.68
C ALA A 165 -17.49 -7.46 3.28
N TYR A 166 -17.31 -8.68 3.77
CA TYR A 166 -18.34 -9.38 4.56
C TYR A 166 -18.71 -8.54 5.79
N SER A 167 -17.73 -8.14 6.59
CA SER A 167 -17.95 -7.37 7.83
C SER A 167 -18.58 -6.00 7.55
N ALA A 168 -18.20 -5.31 6.46
CA ALA A 168 -18.84 -4.06 6.05
C ALA A 168 -20.33 -4.25 5.75
N THR A 169 -20.67 -5.31 5.02
CA THR A 169 -22.05 -5.60 4.62
C THR A 169 -22.88 -6.08 5.80
N GLU A 170 -22.31 -6.96 6.62
CA GLU A 170 -22.92 -7.46 7.85
C GLU A 170 -23.31 -6.32 8.79
N HIS A 171 -22.41 -5.36 9.03
CA HIS A 171 -22.68 -4.17 9.83
C HIS A 171 -23.94 -3.41 9.35
N LEU A 172 -24.06 -3.20 8.04
CA LEU A 172 -25.25 -2.56 7.48
C LEU A 172 -26.53 -3.40 7.68
N ILE A 173 -26.42 -4.71 7.55
CA ILE A 173 -27.55 -5.64 7.78
C ILE A 173 -27.98 -5.62 9.25
N GLU A 174 -27.04 -5.60 10.20
CA GLU A 174 -27.30 -5.52 11.63
C GLU A 174 -27.98 -4.20 12.04
N LEU A 175 -27.67 -3.10 11.31
CA LEU A 175 -28.38 -1.83 11.46
C LEU A 175 -29.81 -1.84 10.87
N GLY A 176 -30.26 -2.96 10.33
CA GLY A 176 -31.60 -3.15 9.81
C GLY A 176 -31.74 -2.94 8.30
N HIS A 177 -30.67 -2.55 7.59
CA HIS A 177 -30.74 -2.38 6.15
C HIS A 177 -30.92 -3.72 5.45
N ARG A 178 -31.80 -3.75 4.43
CA ARG A 178 -32.09 -4.95 3.65
C ARG A 178 -31.84 -4.73 2.14
N ARG A 179 -31.86 -3.46 1.75
CA ARG A 179 -31.57 -3.03 0.39
C ARG A 179 -30.29 -2.22 0.41
N ILE A 180 -29.17 -2.91 0.12
CA ILE A 180 -27.82 -2.37 0.25
C ILE A 180 -27.20 -2.26 -1.15
N GLY A 181 -26.79 -1.05 -1.53
CA GLY A 181 -26.02 -0.81 -2.77
C GLY A 181 -24.54 -1.11 -2.57
N LEU A 182 -23.87 -1.60 -3.61
CA LEU A 182 -22.43 -1.80 -3.66
C LEU A 182 -21.84 -0.94 -4.77
N ILE A 183 -20.90 -0.05 -4.46
CA ILE A 183 -20.05 0.60 -5.47
C ILE A 183 -18.72 -0.14 -5.49
N SER A 184 -18.54 -1.01 -6.49
CA SER A 184 -17.35 -1.84 -6.64
C SER A 184 -16.16 -1.04 -7.18
N GLY A 185 -14.95 -1.62 -7.15
CA GLY A 185 -13.82 -1.11 -7.94
C GLY A 185 -13.90 -1.53 -9.41
N PRO A 186 -12.87 -1.20 -10.21
CA PRO A 186 -12.75 -1.70 -11.57
C PRO A 186 -12.71 -3.22 -11.62
N LEU A 187 -13.53 -3.83 -12.49
CA LEU A 187 -13.65 -5.30 -12.57
C LEU A 187 -12.38 -6.02 -13.04
N ILE A 188 -11.43 -5.29 -13.61
CA ILE A 188 -10.12 -5.86 -13.96
C ILE A 188 -9.23 -6.11 -12.73
N GLN A 189 -9.56 -5.51 -11.59
CA GLN A 189 -8.78 -5.65 -10.36
C GLN A 189 -9.23 -6.88 -9.56
N PRO A 190 -8.32 -7.81 -9.19
CA PRO A 190 -8.68 -9.00 -8.42
C PRO A 190 -9.35 -8.69 -7.08
N VAL A 191 -8.88 -7.64 -6.39
CA VAL A 191 -9.43 -7.17 -5.11
C VAL A 191 -10.92 -6.84 -5.21
N THR A 192 -11.37 -6.33 -6.36
CA THR A 192 -12.78 -6.01 -6.62
C THR A 192 -13.66 -7.25 -6.52
N HIS A 193 -13.23 -8.37 -7.11
CA HIS A 193 -13.97 -9.62 -7.06
C HIS A 193 -14.05 -10.19 -5.65
N LEU A 194 -13.00 -10.07 -4.87
CA LEU A 194 -13.00 -10.51 -3.47
C LEU A 194 -13.97 -9.69 -2.62
N ARG A 195 -13.99 -8.37 -2.78
CA ARG A 195 -14.94 -7.50 -2.07
C ARG A 195 -16.38 -7.74 -2.51
N ILE A 196 -16.64 -7.96 -3.81
CA ILE A 196 -17.96 -8.38 -4.29
C ILE A 196 -18.38 -9.72 -3.67
N ALA A 197 -17.46 -10.70 -3.62
CA ALA A 197 -17.74 -11.99 -3.03
C ALA A 197 -18.09 -11.88 -1.53
N GLY A 198 -17.35 -11.09 -0.76
CA GLY A 198 -17.65 -10.84 0.66
C GLY A 198 -19.03 -10.19 0.86
N TYR A 199 -19.40 -9.20 0.03
CA TYR A 199 -20.74 -8.61 0.03
C TYR A 199 -21.83 -9.66 -0.26
N GLN A 200 -21.64 -10.51 -1.27
CA GLN A 200 -22.59 -11.58 -1.61
C GLN A 200 -22.71 -12.63 -0.51
N ASP A 201 -21.59 -12.97 0.14
CA ASP A 201 -21.58 -13.93 1.23
C ASP A 201 -22.36 -13.42 2.45
N ALA A 202 -22.21 -12.14 2.82
CA ALA A 202 -22.97 -11.53 3.89
C ALA A 202 -24.48 -11.52 3.57
N LEU A 203 -24.87 -11.09 2.37
CA LEU A 203 -26.27 -11.15 1.96
C LEU A 203 -26.83 -12.57 2.07
N ARG A 204 -26.09 -13.57 1.60
CA ARG A 204 -26.49 -14.98 1.65
C ARG A 204 -26.63 -15.47 3.09
N ALA A 205 -25.67 -15.14 3.96
CA ALA A 205 -25.69 -15.55 5.36
C ALA A 205 -26.93 -15.04 6.11
N TYR A 206 -27.43 -13.86 5.73
CA TYR A 206 -28.63 -13.26 6.31
C TYR A 206 -29.92 -13.50 5.50
N GLY A 207 -29.88 -14.38 4.49
CA GLY A 207 -31.06 -14.74 3.68
C GLY A 207 -31.56 -13.59 2.77
N LEU A 208 -30.71 -12.62 2.45
CA LEU A 208 -31.06 -11.51 1.56
C LEU A 208 -30.71 -11.85 0.10
N PRO A 209 -31.59 -11.51 -0.87
CA PRO A 209 -31.32 -11.78 -2.27
C PRO A 209 -30.22 -10.85 -2.82
N TYR A 210 -29.29 -11.42 -3.57
CA TYR A 210 -28.37 -10.63 -4.40
C TYR A 210 -29.14 -10.01 -5.58
N ASN A 211 -29.02 -8.70 -5.76
CA ASN A 211 -29.64 -7.98 -6.88
C ASN A 211 -28.54 -7.24 -7.68
N PRO A 212 -28.25 -7.66 -8.92
CA PRO A 212 -27.25 -6.99 -9.76
C PRO A 212 -27.51 -5.50 -10.01
N ALA A 213 -28.77 -5.04 -9.98
CA ALA A 213 -29.12 -3.63 -10.10
C ALA A 213 -28.67 -2.79 -8.88
N LEU A 214 -28.27 -3.42 -7.79
CA LEU A 214 -27.67 -2.76 -6.63
C LEU A 214 -26.13 -2.77 -6.66
N VAL A 215 -25.51 -3.10 -7.79
CA VAL A 215 -24.06 -3.08 -7.96
C VAL A 215 -23.69 -2.09 -9.06
N ALA A 216 -23.03 -1.02 -8.68
CA ALA A 216 -22.44 -0.04 -9.59
C ALA A 216 -20.94 -0.27 -9.69
N THR A 217 -20.37 -0.17 -10.90
CA THR A 217 -18.91 -0.25 -11.08
C THR A 217 -18.29 1.13 -10.90
N GLY A 218 -17.33 1.25 -9.98
CA GLY A 218 -16.53 2.44 -9.73
C GLY A 218 -15.10 2.31 -10.26
N ASP A 219 -14.25 3.23 -9.85
CA ASP A 219 -12.89 3.42 -10.36
C ASP A 219 -11.82 3.58 -9.26
N PHE A 220 -12.20 3.36 -7.99
CA PHE A 220 -11.44 3.65 -6.78
C PHE A 220 -11.12 5.13 -6.56
N ALA A 221 -11.74 6.04 -7.32
CA ALA A 221 -11.62 7.48 -7.15
C ALA A 221 -12.97 8.09 -6.71
N HIS A 222 -12.96 9.36 -6.33
CA HIS A 222 -14.20 10.06 -5.98
C HIS A 222 -15.25 10.00 -7.09
N THR A 223 -14.81 10.06 -8.34
CA THR A 223 -15.67 10.03 -9.53
C THR A 223 -16.52 8.77 -9.63
N GLY A 224 -15.95 7.61 -9.32
CA GLY A 224 -16.71 6.36 -9.28
C GLY A 224 -17.77 6.34 -8.19
N GLY A 225 -17.48 6.95 -7.02
CA GLY A 225 -18.45 7.13 -5.96
C GLY A 225 -19.59 8.06 -6.34
N GLU A 226 -19.29 9.16 -7.03
CA GLU A 226 -20.30 10.10 -7.52
C GLU A 226 -21.24 9.44 -8.53
N ALA A 227 -20.66 8.80 -9.54
CA ALA A 227 -21.44 8.11 -10.56
C ALA A 227 -22.31 6.98 -9.98
N GLY A 228 -21.77 6.21 -9.00
CA GLY A 228 -22.52 5.19 -8.30
C GLY A 228 -23.69 5.73 -7.49
N ALA A 229 -23.50 6.87 -6.80
CA ALA A 229 -24.56 7.54 -6.04
C ALA A 229 -25.66 8.08 -6.96
N ASP A 230 -25.31 8.77 -8.06
CA ASP A 230 -26.27 9.25 -9.05
C ASP A 230 -27.07 8.09 -9.67
N TYR A 231 -26.39 6.97 -9.97
CA TYR A 231 -27.05 5.74 -10.45
C TYR A 231 -28.08 5.22 -9.42
N PHE A 232 -27.69 5.08 -8.16
CA PHE A 232 -28.61 4.56 -7.13
C PHE A 232 -29.79 5.49 -6.87
N LEU A 233 -29.59 6.80 -6.91
CA LEU A 233 -30.68 7.78 -6.77
C LEU A 233 -31.66 7.76 -7.97
N SER A 234 -31.23 7.29 -9.14
CA SER A 234 -32.07 7.15 -10.32
C SER A 234 -32.98 5.93 -10.30
N LEU A 235 -32.74 4.98 -9.38
CA LEU A 235 -33.57 3.77 -9.26
C LEU A 235 -34.95 4.14 -8.71
N ALA A 236 -35.99 3.46 -9.18
CA ALA A 236 -37.35 3.62 -8.67
C ALA A 236 -37.47 3.31 -7.17
N ASP A 237 -36.62 2.43 -6.68
CA ASP A 237 -36.47 2.07 -5.26
C ASP A 237 -34.97 2.09 -4.89
N PRO A 238 -34.45 3.23 -4.43
CA PRO A 238 -33.06 3.39 -4.06
C PRO A 238 -32.63 2.51 -2.88
N PRO A 239 -31.34 2.15 -2.74
CA PRO A 239 -30.82 1.47 -1.55
C PRO A 239 -30.91 2.37 -0.31
N THR A 240 -31.08 1.78 0.86
CA THR A 240 -31.08 2.50 2.15
C THR A 240 -29.68 2.59 2.78
N ALA A 241 -28.73 1.82 2.25
CA ALA A 241 -27.33 1.88 2.60
C ALA A 241 -26.46 1.58 1.39
N ILE A 242 -25.25 2.13 1.36
CA ILE A 242 -24.28 1.95 0.28
C ILE A 242 -22.95 1.53 0.90
N PHE A 243 -22.42 0.39 0.42
CA PHE A 243 -21.04 -0.01 0.63
C PHE A 243 -20.21 0.43 -0.58
N ALA A 244 -19.29 1.37 -0.37
CA ALA A 244 -18.29 1.77 -1.36
C ALA A 244 -16.99 1.00 -1.10
N CYS A 245 -16.46 0.34 -2.13
CA CYS A 245 -15.31 -0.54 -2.00
C CYS A 245 -13.97 0.17 -1.68
N ASN A 246 -13.96 1.51 -1.50
CA ASN A 246 -12.88 2.25 -0.84
C ASN A 246 -13.40 3.59 -0.30
N ASP A 247 -12.58 4.26 0.52
CA ASP A 247 -12.95 5.51 1.18
C ASP A 247 -13.08 6.68 0.19
N LEU A 248 -12.27 6.75 -0.84
CA LEU A 248 -12.37 7.81 -1.85
C LEU A 248 -13.72 7.78 -2.57
N MET A 249 -14.19 6.59 -2.96
CA MET A 249 -15.55 6.44 -3.53
C MET A 249 -16.64 6.73 -2.48
N ALA A 250 -16.44 6.34 -1.20
CA ALA A 250 -17.37 6.69 -0.14
C ALA A 250 -17.53 8.22 0.02
N PHE A 251 -16.43 8.98 -0.05
CA PHE A 251 -16.50 10.45 -0.02
C PHE A 251 -17.20 11.03 -1.23
N GLY A 252 -16.94 10.49 -2.44
CA GLY A 252 -17.66 10.86 -3.65
C GLY A 252 -19.17 10.62 -3.52
N THR A 253 -19.52 9.46 -2.98
CA THR A 253 -20.90 9.08 -2.67
C THR A 253 -21.57 10.07 -1.71
N ILE A 254 -20.97 10.32 -0.53
CA ILE A 254 -21.50 11.26 0.47
C ILE A 254 -21.67 12.66 -0.12
N ARG A 255 -20.69 13.13 -0.90
CA ARG A 255 -20.76 14.44 -1.56
C ARG A 255 -21.96 14.53 -2.52
N THR A 256 -22.20 13.50 -3.32
CA THR A 256 -23.33 13.45 -4.27
C THR A 256 -24.66 13.35 -3.54
N LEU A 257 -24.82 12.45 -2.58
CA LEU A 257 -26.02 12.34 -1.77
C LEU A 257 -26.40 13.71 -1.16
N ARG A 258 -25.42 14.39 -0.58
CA ARG A 258 -25.63 15.72 0.01
C ARG A 258 -26.05 16.78 -1.01
N ARG A 259 -25.49 16.76 -2.23
CA ARG A 259 -25.93 17.67 -3.33
C ARG A 259 -27.40 17.44 -3.71
N HIS A 260 -27.89 16.22 -3.58
CA HIS A 260 -29.30 15.87 -3.81
C HIS A 260 -30.19 16.05 -2.56
N GLY A 261 -29.67 16.64 -1.47
CA GLY A 261 -30.43 16.86 -0.24
C GLY A 261 -30.65 15.59 0.60
N VAL A 262 -29.96 14.48 0.27
CA VAL A 262 -30.02 13.21 1.00
C VAL A 262 -29.04 13.25 2.17
N ARG A 263 -29.53 12.98 3.37
CA ARG A 263 -28.74 13.02 4.60
C ARG A 263 -28.06 11.68 4.87
N VAL A 264 -26.77 11.74 5.22
CA VAL A 264 -26.00 10.60 5.67
C VAL A 264 -25.73 10.78 7.17
N PRO A 265 -26.12 9.82 8.04
CA PRO A 265 -26.69 8.49 7.73
C PRO A 265 -28.23 8.43 7.68
N ASP A 266 -28.96 9.51 8.02
CA ASP A 266 -30.39 9.49 8.32
C ASP A 266 -31.28 8.95 7.19
N ASP A 267 -30.97 9.29 5.94
CA ASP A 267 -31.71 8.84 4.76
C ASP A 267 -31.03 7.66 4.07
N ILE A 268 -29.70 7.69 3.96
CA ILE A 268 -28.87 6.60 3.39
C ILE A 268 -27.60 6.48 4.22
N SER A 269 -27.30 5.29 4.73
CA SER A 269 -26.04 4.95 5.37
C SER A 269 -24.93 4.73 4.33
N VAL A 270 -23.70 5.15 4.63
CA VAL A 270 -22.55 4.93 3.74
C VAL A 270 -21.38 4.33 4.55
N ILE A 271 -20.82 3.23 4.07
CA ILE A 271 -19.61 2.61 4.61
C ILE A 271 -18.53 2.54 3.54
N GLY A 272 -17.28 2.82 3.93
CA GLY A 272 -16.09 2.76 3.08
C GLY A 272 -15.24 1.50 3.31
N PHE A 273 -14.02 1.57 2.78
CA PHE A 273 -12.97 0.57 2.95
C PHE A 273 -11.61 1.27 2.82
N ASP A 274 -10.65 1.01 3.64
CA ASP A 274 -9.23 1.40 3.76
C ASP A 274 -8.90 2.05 5.11
N ASP A 275 -9.77 2.90 5.65
CA ASP A 275 -9.56 3.78 6.82
C ASP A 275 -8.38 4.74 6.62
N ILE A 276 -8.39 5.45 5.48
CA ILE A 276 -7.43 6.53 5.26
C ILE A 276 -7.68 7.69 6.24
N ALA A 277 -6.67 8.54 6.48
CA ALA A 277 -6.71 9.57 7.51
C ALA A 277 -7.95 10.49 7.41
N GLU A 278 -8.36 10.78 6.19
CA GLU A 278 -9.54 11.61 5.88
C GLU A 278 -10.86 11.01 6.39
N ALA A 279 -10.94 9.69 6.56
CA ALA A 279 -12.13 9.02 7.05
C ALA A 279 -12.56 9.51 8.43
N SER A 280 -11.60 9.83 9.29
CA SER A 280 -11.85 10.32 10.65
C SER A 280 -12.30 11.79 10.73
N ILE A 281 -11.94 12.61 9.73
CA ILE A 281 -12.18 14.04 9.69
C ILE A 281 -13.22 14.46 8.65
N SER A 282 -13.73 13.51 7.86
CA SER A 282 -14.83 13.76 6.90
C SER A 282 -16.12 14.16 7.62
N TYR A 283 -17.09 14.67 6.87
CA TYR A 283 -18.40 15.02 7.43
C TYR A 283 -19.55 14.36 6.66
N PRO A 284 -20.25 13.42 7.30
CA PRO A 284 -19.96 12.83 8.63
C PRO A 284 -18.63 12.04 8.61
N PRO A 285 -18.01 11.80 9.80
CA PRO A 285 -16.90 10.87 9.94
C PRO A 285 -17.27 9.49 9.40
N LEU A 286 -16.42 8.93 8.52
CA LEU A 286 -16.74 7.75 7.73
C LEU A 286 -16.55 6.46 8.53
N THR A 287 -17.60 5.65 8.65
CA THR A 287 -17.52 4.24 9.02
C THR A 287 -16.85 3.49 7.88
N THR A 288 -15.84 2.68 8.17
CA THR A 288 -15.03 2.03 7.13
C THR A 288 -14.36 0.76 7.65
N ILE A 289 -13.84 -0.04 6.74
CA ILE A 289 -12.98 -1.19 7.05
C ILE A 289 -11.53 -0.73 7.03
N ARG A 290 -10.85 -0.82 8.18
CA ARG A 290 -9.41 -0.50 8.29
C ARG A 290 -8.56 -1.62 7.73
N GLN A 291 -7.66 -1.24 6.83
CA GLN A 291 -6.53 -2.06 6.42
C GLN A 291 -5.28 -1.64 7.22
N PRO A 292 -4.42 -2.57 7.65
CA PRO A 292 -3.19 -2.24 8.35
C PRO A 292 -2.08 -1.78 7.38
N LEU A 293 -2.34 -0.71 6.60
CA LEU A 293 -1.52 -0.27 5.47
C LEU A 293 -0.07 0.02 5.85
N TYR A 294 0.13 0.77 6.93
CA TYR A 294 1.47 1.06 7.45
C TYR A 294 2.23 -0.21 7.81
N GLU A 295 1.54 -1.15 8.48
CA GLU A 295 2.12 -2.44 8.90
C GLU A 295 2.48 -3.32 7.70
N MET A 296 1.68 -3.30 6.63
CA MET A 296 2.01 -4.01 5.38
C MET A 296 3.35 -3.53 4.82
N GLY A 297 3.56 -2.22 4.77
CA GLY A 297 4.82 -1.62 4.32
C GLY A 297 6.00 -1.96 5.23
N ARG A 298 5.79 -1.86 6.55
CA ARG A 298 6.80 -2.20 7.56
C ARG A 298 7.25 -3.67 7.45
N LEU A 299 6.31 -4.60 7.40
CA LEU A 299 6.60 -6.03 7.27
C LEU A 299 7.35 -6.35 5.97
N ALA A 300 6.97 -5.71 4.85
CA ALA A 300 7.66 -5.91 3.58
C ALA A 300 9.13 -5.46 3.65
N ALA A 301 9.39 -4.31 4.28
CA ALA A 301 10.73 -3.78 4.46
C ALA A 301 11.57 -4.65 5.41
N ASP A 302 11.00 -5.06 6.54
CA ASP A 302 11.69 -5.91 7.50
C ASP A 302 12.08 -7.25 6.88
N TYR A 303 11.17 -7.87 6.15
CA TYR A 303 11.43 -9.15 5.51
C TYR A 303 12.49 -9.05 4.40
N ILE A 304 12.35 -8.09 3.48
CA ILE A 304 13.28 -7.99 2.35
C ILE A 304 14.72 -7.70 2.82
N CYS A 305 14.88 -6.93 3.89
CA CYS A 305 16.19 -6.68 4.48
C CYS A 305 16.81 -7.95 5.05
N ARG A 306 16.03 -8.80 5.73
CA ARG A 306 16.49 -10.09 6.25
C ARG A 306 16.89 -11.07 5.14
N VAL A 307 16.14 -11.07 4.03
CA VAL A 307 16.50 -11.87 2.83
C VAL A 307 17.84 -11.42 2.24
N ILE A 308 18.02 -10.10 2.08
CA ILE A 308 19.25 -9.53 1.52
C ILE A 308 20.46 -9.78 2.45
N ASP A 309 20.24 -9.83 3.76
CA ASP A 309 21.28 -10.09 4.77
C ASP A 309 21.54 -11.59 5.02
N ASP A 310 20.94 -12.46 4.22
CA ASP A 310 21.02 -13.94 4.34
C ASP A 310 20.58 -14.47 5.73
N VAL A 311 19.70 -13.72 6.42
CA VAL A 311 19.14 -14.12 7.73
C VAL A 311 17.82 -14.87 7.55
N GLU A 312 17.11 -14.63 6.46
CA GLU A 312 15.79 -15.21 6.20
C GLU A 312 15.81 -16.05 4.91
N THR A 313 15.38 -17.28 5.00
CA THR A 313 15.28 -18.21 3.88
C THR A 313 13.87 -18.76 3.70
N GLU A 314 13.00 -18.60 4.71
CA GLU A 314 11.61 -19.02 4.62
C GLU A 314 10.79 -18.02 3.83
N ARG A 315 9.78 -18.50 3.12
CA ARG A 315 8.89 -17.63 2.35
C ARG A 315 7.95 -16.84 3.25
N LEU A 316 7.77 -15.57 2.88
CA LEU A 316 6.76 -14.71 3.48
C LEU A 316 5.45 -14.87 2.70
N GLN A 317 4.45 -15.46 3.34
CA GLN A 317 3.07 -15.51 2.82
C GLN A 317 2.13 -15.14 3.96
N VAL A 318 1.77 -13.86 4.04
CA VAL A 318 1.00 -13.32 5.16
C VAL A 318 -0.27 -12.68 4.64
N THR A 319 -1.39 -13.08 5.23
CA THR A 319 -2.68 -12.39 5.07
C THR A 319 -3.05 -11.75 6.41
N LEU A 320 -3.09 -10.43 6.43
CA LEU A 320 -3.46 -9.64 7.61
C LEU A 320 -4.98 -9.49 7.71
N SER A 321 -5.48 -9.42 8.91
CA SER A 321 -6.90 -9.15 9.18
C SER A 321 -7.21 -7.67 8.98
N THR A 322 -8.48 -7.41 8.66
CA THR A 322 -9.08 -6.08 8.62
C THR A 322 -9.92 -5.83 9.87
N GLU A 323 -10.24 -4.57 10.15
CA GLU A 323 -11.02 -4.15 11.31
C GLU A 323 -12.16 -3.21 10.88
N LEU A 324 -13.38 -3.43 11.39
CA LEU A 324 -14.48 -2.49 11.20
C LEU A 324 -14.33 -1.29 12.16
N ILE A 325 -14.27 -0.09 11.61
CA ILE A 325 -14.20 1.16 12.35
C ILE A 325 -15.52 1.90 12.20
N VAL A 326 -16.35 1.80 13.25
CA VAL A 326 -17.65 2.46 13.28
C VAL A 326 -17.50 3.93 13.64
N ARG A 327 -18.10 4.81 12.80
CA ARG A 327 -18.16 6.26 13.01
C ARG A 327 -19.59 6.78 12.83
N GLN A 328 -19.80 7.85 12.08
CA GLN A 328 -21.09 8.56 12.02
C GLN A 328 -21.77 8.49 10.64
N SER A 329 -21.18 7.82 9.66
CA SER A 329 -21.74 7.70 8.31
C SER A 329 -22.71 6.53 8.14
N THR A 330 -22.87 5.70 9.17
CA THR A 330 -23.86 4.61 9.24
C THR A 330 -24.74 4.77 10.46
N GLY A 331 -26.01 4.41 10.35
CA GLY A 331 -26.98 4.45 11.43
C GLY A 331 -28.11 3.42 11.22
N PRO A 332 -28.93 3.16 12.23
CA PRO A 332 -30.03 2.23 12.08
C PRO A 332 -31.02 2.72 11.01
N LEU A 333 -31.60 1.76 10.28
CA LEU A 333 -32.66 2.07 9.33
C LEU A 333 -33.85 2.69 10.06
N LEU A 334 -34.02 4.01 9.91
CA LEU A 334 -35.19 4.70 10.43
C LEU A 334 -36.41 4.24 9.61
N GLN A 335 -37.37 3.59 10.27
CA GLN A 335 -38.67 3.36 9.64
C GLN A 335 -39.25 4.74 9.34
N ARG A 336 -39.36 5.10 8.05
CA ARG A 336 -40.22 6.24 7.67
C ARG A 336 -41.62 5.89 8.18
N LEU A 337 -42.05 6.56 9.23
CA LEU A 337 -43.48 6.57 9.57
C LEU A 337 -44.20 6.90 8.27
N ALA A 338 -44.95 5.93 7.73
CA ALA A 338 -45.82 6.21 6.59
C ALA A 338 -46.60 7.45 6.97
N ALA A 339 -46.43 8.50 6.19
CA ALA A 339 -47.30 9.67 6.35
C ALA A 339 -48.71 9.12 6.26
N ALA A 340 -49.40 9.15 7.40
CA ALA A 340 -50.81 8.86 7.41
C ALA A 340 -51.50 9.97 6.57
N ASP A 341 -52.00 9.55 5.40
CA ASP A 341 -52.90 10.39 4.57
C ASP A 341 -54.15 10.79 5.33
#